data_5c0dd4e088fb4fb7e02c8da2c3b171f2
#
_entry.id   5c0dd4e088fb4fb7e02c8da2c3b171f2
#
_cell.length_a   1.000
_cell.length_b   1.000
_cell.length_c   1.000
_cell.angle_alpha   90.00
_cell.angle_beta   90.00
_cell.angle_gamma   90.00
#
_symmetry.space_group_name_H-M   'P 1'
#
loop_
_entity.id
_entity.type
_entity.pdbx_description
1 polymer ?
#
loop_
_entity_poly.entity_id
_entity_poly.type
_entity_poly.pdbx_seq_one_letter_code
_entity_poly.pdbx_strand_id
1 'polypeptide(L)'
;MNRILLILICFSNFALAQLSPIGKWVIDLEWVDTIIASSIEGDPESETNKMTAKLVRNQFQDQSIVFNDDSTMIDPRGGTARWKIKEGKIFAMPESTEEWIEAPFEIKDSILYVGSGPIENRMPFKKMVVEND
;
A
#
# COMPACT_ATOMS: atom_id res chain seq x y z
N MET A 1 39.73 10.15 6.20
CA MET A 1 38.56 10.15 7.12
C MET A 1 37.29 10.78 6.52
N ASN A 2 37.43 11.85 5.76
CA ASN A 2 36.25 12.51 5.19
C ASN A 2 35.46 11.71 4.14
N ARG A 3 36.10 10.72 3.50
CA ARG A 3 35.45 9.91 2.45
C ARG A 3 34.44 8.91 3.02
N ILE A 4 34.69 8.39 4.23
CA ILE A 4 33.80 7.42 4.88
C ILE A 4 32.53 8.11 5.38
N LEU A 5 32.65 9.35 5.87
CA LEU A 5 31.51 10.12 6.33
C LEU A 5 30.55 10.48 5.19
N LEU A 6 31.12 10.80 4.00
CA LEU A 6 30.32 11.13 2.82
C LEU A 6 29.50 9.93 2.32
N ILE A 7 30.07 8.73 2.39
CA ILE A 7 29.39 7.50 1.99
C ILE A 7 28.23 7.20 2.92
N LEU A 8 28.40 7.41 4.23
CA LEU A 8 27.32 7.21 5.22
C LEU A 8 26.15 8.16 5.01
N ILE A 9 26.40 9.41 4.64
CA ILE A 9 25.34 10.39 4.34
C ILE A 9 24.59 10.01 3.08
N CYS A 10 25.25 9.50 2.06
CA CYS A 10 24.60 9.02 0.84
C CYS A 10 23.68 7.83 1.10
N PHE A 11 24.09 6.89 1.98
CA PHE A 11 23.27 5.74 2.36
C PHE A 11 22.02 6.16 3.15
N SER A 12 22.13 7.11 4.07
CA SER A 12 20.99 7.59 4.84
C SER A 12 19.97 8.31 3.96
N ASN A 13 20.41 9.09 2.99
CA ASN A 13 19.51 9.77 2.05
C ASN A 13 18.79 8.78 1.13
N PHE A 14 19.48 7.74 0.70
CA PHE A 14 18.90 6.68 -0.13
C PHE A 14 17.83 5.89 0.64
N ALA A 15 18.08 5.54 1.91
CA ALA A 15 17.12 4.85 2.76
C ALA A 15 15.86 5.69 2.99
N LEU A 16 15.99 7.01 3.21
CA LEU A 16 14.85 7.93 3.37
C LEU A 16 14.04 8.04 2.08
N ALA A 17 14.69 8.06 0.91
CA ALA A 17 14.00 8.11 -0.38
C ALA A 17 13.15 6.86 -0.64
N GLN A 18 13.60 5.66 -0.15
CA GLN A 18 12.85 4.42 -0.30
C GLN A 18 11.60 4.35 0.58
N LEU A 19 11.53 5.18 1.63
CA LEU A 19 10.39 5.22 2.56
C LEU A 19 9.30 6.21 2.15
N SER A 20 9.49 6.94 1.04
CA SER A 20 8.48 7.92 0.58
C SER A 20 7.26 7.21 0.02
N PRO A 21 6.06 7.50 0.55
CA PRO A 21 4.82 6.90 0.03
C PRO A 21 4.26 7.63 -1.19
N ILE A 22 4.82 8.77 -1.59
CA ILE A 22 4.24 9.60 -2.66
C ILE A 22 4.03 8.79 -3.93
N GLY A 23 2.80 8.84 -4.46
CA GLY A 23 2.40 8.12 -5.67
C GLY A 23 1.08 7.40 -5.50
N LYS A 24 0.71 6.65 -6.53
CA LYS A 24 -0.49 5.81 -6.51
C LYS A 24 -0.10 4.36 -6.26
N TRP A 25 -0.74 3.77 -5.28
CA TRP A 25 -0.55 2.38 -4.91
C TRP A 25 -1.83 1.61 -5.25
N VAL A 26 -1.68 0.49 -5.94
CA VAL A 26 -2.81 -0.37 -6.32
C VAL A 26 -2.65 -1.72 -5.65
N ILE A 27 -3.77 -2.34 -5.29
CA ILE A 27 -3.72 -3.65 -4.63
C ILE A 27 -3.04 -4.68 -5.55
N ASP A 28 -2.27 -5.57 -4.95
CA ASP A 28 -1.61 -6.65 -5.68
C ASP A 28 -2.63 -7.72 -6.05
N LEU A 29 -3.02 -7.77 -7.32
CA LEU A 29 -4.03 -8.71 -7.81
C LEU A 29 -3.53 -10.17 -7.76
N GLU A 30 -2.24 -10.41 -7.84
CA GLU A 30 -1.69 -11.77 -7.66
C GLU A 30 -1.95 -12.27 -6.23
N TRP A 31 -1.82 -11.39 -5.25
CA TRP A 31 -2.16 -11.70 -3.86
C TRP A 31 -3.65 -11.98 -3.73
N VAL A 32 -4.52 -11.18 -4.36
CA VAL A 32 -5.97 -11.41 -4.37
C VAL A 32 -6.30 -12.78 -4.94
N ASP A 33 -5.68 -13.14 -6.06
CA ASP A 33 -5.88 -14.45 -6.69
C ASP A 33 -5.45 -15.61 -5.77
N THR A 34 -4.38 -15.41 -5.01
CA THR A 34 -3.91 -16.39 -4.01
C THR A 34 -4.94 -16.57 -2.88
N ILE A 35 -5.52 -15.49 -2.39
CA ILE A 35 -6.55 -15.52 -1.35
C ILE A 35 -7.81 -16.25 -1.89
N ILE A 36 -8.21 -15.94 -3.11
CA ILE A 36 -9.35 -16.60 -3.76
C ILE A 36 -9.11 -18.11 -3.85
N ALA A 37 -7.94 -18.52 -4.34
CA ALA A 37 -7.59 -19.92 -4.50
C ALA A 37 -7.62 -20.68 -3.17
N SER A 38 -7.16 -20.06 -2.07
CA SER A 38 -7.15 -20.66 -0.75
C SER A 38 -8.53 -20.71 -0.09
N SER A 39 -9.47 -19.87 -0.54
CA SER A 39 -10.81 -19.75 0.03
C SER A 39 -11.87 -20.60 -0.67
N ILE A 40 -11.58 -21.03 -1.90
CA ILE A 40 -12.49 -21.85 -2.69
C ILE A 40 -12.35 -23.32 -2.28
N GLU A 41 -13.47 -23.95 -1.93
CA GLU A 41 -13.55 -25.39 -1.65
C GLU A 41 -14.10 -26.13 -2.88
N GLY A 42 -13.49 -27.26 -3.21
CA GLY A 42 -13.93 -28.11 -4.31
C GLY A 42 -13.28 -27.74 -5.64
N ASP A 43 -14.02 -27.98 -6.72
CA ASP A 43 -13.51 -27.78 -8.09
C ASP A 43 -13.44 -26.30 -8.45
N PRO A 44 -12.24 -25.73 -8.71
CA PRO A 44 -12.13 -24.34 -9.13
C PRO A 44 -12.77 -24.05 -10.48
N GLU A 45 -13.03 -25.06 -11.28
CA GLU A 45 -13.66 -24.92 -12.61
C GLU A 45 -15.20 -24.98 -12.53
N SER A 46 -15.79 -25.22 -11.36
CA SER A 46 -17.25 -25.18 -11.20
C SER A 46 -17.76 -23.76 -11.48
N GLU A 47 -18.98 -23.67 -12.03
CA GLU A 47 -19.59 -22.36 -12.35
C GLU A 47 -19.76 -21.49 -11.11
N THR A 48 -20.13 -22.09 -9.97
CA THR A 48 -20.28 -21.38 -8.69
C THR A 48 -18.95 -20.81 -8.22
N ASN A 49 -17.87 -21.58 -8.27
CA ASN A 49 -16.56 -21.15 -7.82
C ASN A 49 -15.97 -20.08 -8.76
N LYS A 50 -16.17 -20.21 -10.06
CA LYS A 50 -15.78 -19.18 -11.03
C LYS A 50 -16.49 -17.86 -10.77
N MET A 51 -17.78 -17.92 -10.49
CA MET A 51 -18.58 -16.72 -10.19
C MET A 51 -18.10 -16.06 -8.88
N THR A 52 -17.86 -16.85 -7.83
CA THR A 52 -17.34 -16.37 -6.55
C THR A 52 -15.99 -15.69 -6.74
N ALA A 53 -15.07 -16.33 -7.46
CA ALA A 53 -13.75 -15.77 -7.75
C ALA A 53 -13.86 -14.41 -8.48
N LYS A 54 -14.72 -14.32 -9.48
CA LYS A 54 -14.94 -13.10 -10.24
C LYS A 54 -15.49 -11.97 -9.37
N LEU A 55 -16.45 -12.27 -8.50
CA LEU A 55 -17.06 -11.29 -7.60
C LEU A 55 -16.03 -10.75 -6.62
N VAL A 56 -15.24 -11.63 -5.99
CA VAL A 56 -14.19 -11.24 -5.05
C VAL A 56 -13.13 -10.39 -5.75
N ARG A 57 -12.66 -10.82 -6.92
CA ARG A 57 -11.66 -10.08 -7.68
C ARG A 57 -12.16 -8.68 -8.04
N ASN A 58 -13.42 -8.56 -8.47
CA ASN A 58 -14.03 -7.28 -8.82
C ASN A 58 -14.12 -6.32 -7.62
N GLN A 59 -14.31 -6.83 -6.41
CA GLN A 59 -14.31 -6.01 -5.20
C GLN A 59 -12.95 -5.37 -4.92
N PHE A 60 -11.86 -6.04 -5.30
CA PHE A 60 -10.50 -5.58 -4.97
C PHE A 60 -9.81 -4.83 -6.12
N GLN A 61 -10.18 -5.11 -7.37
CA GLN A 61 -9.40 -4.64 -8.54
C GLN A 61 -9.28 -3.13 -8.66
N ASP A 62 -10.23 -2.36 -8.10
CA ASP A 62 -10.24 -0.91 -8.18
C ASP A 62 -9.72 -0.25 -6.91
N GLN A 63 -9.25 -1.02 -5.93
CA GLN A 63 -8.73 -0.44 -4.69
C GLN A 63 -7.37 0.19 -4.92
N SER A 64 -7.27 1.45 -4.58
CA SER A 64 -6.03 2.20 -4.68
C SER A 64 -5.89 3.18 -3.52
N ILE A 65 -4.65 3.54 -3.23
CA ILE A 65 -4.30 4.56 -2.24
C ILE A 65 -3.40 5.55 -2.96
N VAL A 66 -3.72 6.83 -2.88
CA VAL A 66 -2.91 7.88 -3.50
C VAL A 66 -2.35 8.77 -2.42
N PHE A 67 -1.03 8.94 -2.41
CA PHE A 67 -0.34 9.92 -1.57
C PHE A 67 0.19 11.04 -2.48
N ASN A 68 -0.32 12.23 -2.30
CA ASN A 68 0.09 13.39 -3.07
C ASN A 68 1.25 14.13 -2.39
N ASP A 69 2.04 14.83 -3.17
CA ASP A 69 3.19 15.59 -2.65
C ASP A 69 2.79 16.85 -1.88
N ASP A 70 1.51 17.24 -1.93
CA ASP A 70 0.95 18.35 -1.16
C ASP A 70 0.46 17.92 0.23
N SER A 71 0.82 16.72 0.68
CA SER A 71 0.43 16.13 1.97
C SER A 71 -1.04 15.73 2.07
N THR A 72 -1.70 15.52 0.94
CA THR A 72 -3.05 14.94 0.90
C THR A 72 -3.00 13.49 0.44
N MET A 73 -3.99 12.70 0.83
CA MET A 73 -4.12 11.31 0.40
C MET A 73 -5.58 10.97 0.11
N ILE A 74 -5.76 9.95 -0.72
CA ILE A 74 -7.07 9.39 -1.04
C ILE A 74 -7.04 7.92 -0.65
N ASP A 75 -7.98 7.50 0.22
CA ASP A 75 -8.06 6.11 0.65
C ASP A 75 -8.79 5.22 -0.38
N PRO A 76 -8.81 3.88 -0.18
CA PRO A 76 -9.46 2.99 -1.15
C PRO A 76 -10.97 3.21 -1.32
N ARG A 77 -11.61 3.90 -0.38
CA ARG A 77 -13.04 4.21 -0.45
C ARG A 77 -13.32 5.59 -1.07
N GLY A 78 -12.26 6.29 -1.49
CA GLY A 78 -12.37 7.63 -2.05
C GLY A 78 -12.40 8.74 -1.00
N GLY A 79 -12.25 8.41 0.28
CA GLY A 79 -12.13 9.41 1.34
C GLY A 79 -10.81 10.16 1.25
N THR A 80 -10.81 11.44 1.65
CA THR A 80 -9.62 12.26 1.65
C THR A 80 -9.12 12.51 3.06
N ALA A 81 -7.81 12.65 3.18
CA ALA A 81 -7.14 12.90 4.44
C ALA A 81 -5.85 13.67 4.18
N ARG A 82 -5.25 14.18 5.25
CA ARG A 82 -3.87 14.67 5.19
C ARG A 82 -2.94 13.58 5.71
N TRP A 83 -1.71 13.56 5.24
CA TRP A 83 -0.74 12.58 5.70
C TRP A 83 0.59 13.24 6.03
N LYS A 84 1.34 12.59 6.90
CA LYS A 84 2.73 12.96 7.22
C LYS A 84 3.51 11.73 7.66
N ILE A 85 4.82 11.81 7.58
CA ILE A 85 5.71 10.80 8.15
C ILE A 85 6.36 11.40 9.39
N LYS A 86 6.34 10.63 10.48
CA LYS A 86 7.03 10.97 11.72
C LYS A 86 7.66 9.71 12.29
N GLU A 87 8.99 9.75 12.52
CA GLU A 87 9.74 8.63 13.06
C GLU A 87 9.58 7.34 12.24
N GLY A 88 9.55 7.47 10.91
CA GLY A 88 9.40 6.35 9.99
C GLY A 88 8.00 5.78 9.87
N LYS A 89 7.03 6.39 10.53
CA LYS A 89 5.63 5.93 10.51
C LYS A 89 4.75 6.93 9.78
N ILE A 90 3.72 6.41 9.10
CA ILE A 90 2.75 7.22 8.38
C ILE A 90 1.60 7.56 9.30
N PHE A 91 1.30 8.85 9.41
CA PHE A 91 0.14 9.36 10.15
C PHE A 91 -0.84 9.97 9.16
N ALA A 92 -2.10 9.82 9.46
CA ALA A 92 -3.18 10.40 8.67
C ALA A 92 -4.11 11.20 9.55
N MET A 93 -4.65 12.28 8.98
CA MET A 93 -5.68 13.08 9.62
C MET A 93 -6.90 13.11 8.69
N PRO A 94 -7.90 12.27 8.93
CA PRO A 94 -9.14 12.28 8.16
C PRO A 94 -9.85 13.63 8.27
N GLU A 95 -10.48 14.08 7.20
CA GLU A 95 -11.21 15.35 7.19
C GLU A 95 -12.30 15.41 8.26
N SER A 96 -12.87 14.26 8.63
CA SER A 96 -13.95 14.17 9.60
C SER A 96 -13.52 14.33 11.05
N THR A 97 -12.24 14.13 11.40
CA THR A 97 -11.81 14.04 12.80
C THR A 97 -10.90 15.16 13.26
N GLU A 98 -10.18 15.83 12.38
CA GLU A 98 -9.15 16.84 12.69
C GLU A 98 -8.06 16.37 13.66
N GLU A 99 -7.87 15.05 13.79
CA GLU A 99 -6.86 14.44 14.65
C GLU A 99 -5.89 13.57 13.84
N TRP A 100 -4.59 13.68 14.20
CA TRP A 100 -3.57 12.80 13.63
C TRP A 100 -3.63 11.44 14.29
N ILE A 101 -3.80 10.40 13.48
CA ILE A 101 -3.77 9.01 13.95
C ILE A 101 -2.66 8.27 13.20
N GLU A 102 -2.05 7.30 13.87
CA GLU A 102 -1.11 6.41 13.18
C GLU A 102 -1.90 5.54 12.19
N ALA A 103 -1.59 5.70 10.90
CA ALA A 103 -2.27 4.93 9.87
C ALA A 103 -1.74 3.48 9.84
N PRO A 104 -2.59 2.50 9.50
CA PRO A 104 -2.17 1.10 9.43
C PRO A 104 -1.39 0.81 8.13
N PHE A 105 -0.36 1.59 7.85
CA PHE A 105 0.45 1.51 6.62
C PHE A 105 1.90 1.25 6.97
N GLU A 106 2.53 0.30 6.28
CA GLU A 106 3.96 0.04 6.41
C GLU A 106 4.54 -0.25 5.03
N ILE A 107 5.62 0.47 4.67
CA ILE A 107 6.33 0.23 3.41
C ILE A 107 7.55 -0.64 3.71
N LYS A 108 7.62 -1.80 3.06
CA LYS A 108 8.74 -2.73 3.17
C LYS A 108 9.00 -3.35 1.80
N ASP A 109 10.26 -3.33 1.37
CA ASP A 109 10.69 -3.90 0.08
C ASP A 109 9.87 -3.36 -1.11
N SER A 110 9.59 -2.04 -1.10
CA SER A 110 8.84 -1.33 -2.14
C SER A 110 7.36 -1.74 -2.23
N ILE A 111 6.82 -2.37 -1.19
CA ILE A 111 5.41 -2.74 -1.10
C ILE A 111 4.79 -1.99 0.09
N LEU A 112 3.61 -1.44 -0.13
CA LEU A 112 2.81 -0.82 0.94
C LEU A 112 1.86 -1.86 1.51
N TYR A 113 2.07 -2.24 2.76
CA TYR A 113 1.20 -3.17 3.47
C TYR A 113 0.16 -2.41 4.27
N VAL A 114 -1.10 -2.77 4.11
CA VAL A 114 -2.24 -2.14 4.78
C VAL A 114 -2.88 -3.11 5.75
N GLY A 115 -3.00 -2.72 7.00
CA GLY A 115 -3.60 -3.53 8.04
C GLY A 115 -2.74 -3.59 9.29
N SER A 116 -3.15 -4.42 10.24
CA SER A 116 -2.45 -4.65 11.49
C SER A 116 -2.09 -6.13 11.65
N GLY A 117 -1.22 -6.43 12.62
CA GLY A 117 -0.76 -7.78 12.86
C GLY A 117 0.43 -8.18 11.97
N PRO A 118 0.70 -9.48 11.80
CA PRO A 118 1.81 -9.94 10.97
C PRO A 118 1.70 -9.48 9.52
N ILE A 119 2.83 -9.15 8.90
CA ILE A 119 2.88 -8.65 7.52
C ILE A 119 2.20 -9.60 6.53
N GLU A 120 2.37 -10.91 6.71
CA GLU A 120 1.76 -11.92 5.83
C GLU A 120 0.23 -11.90 5.83
N ASN A 121 -0.39 -11.26 6.83
CA ASN A 121 -1.84 -11.13 6.94
C ASN A 121 -2.35 -9.75 6.50
N ARG A 122 -1.47 -8.87 6.04
CA ARG A 122 -1.84 -7.53 5.58
C ARG A 122 -2.04 -7.51 4.08
N MET A 123 -2.80 -6.51 3.61
CA MET A 123 -3.04 -6.34 2.17
C MET A 123 -1.85 -5.64 1.52
N PRO A 124 -1.20 -6.26 0.52
CA PRO A 124 -0.10 -5.63 -0.19
C PRO A 124 -0.60 -4.76 -1.35
N PHE A 125 -0.06 -3.55 -1.42
CA PHE A 125 -0.29 -2.61 -2.52
C PHE A 125 1.04 -2.34 -3.22
N LYS A 126 1.03 -2.38 -4.53
CA LYS A 126 2.20 -2.09 -5.37
C LYS A 126 2.11 -0.68 -5.93
N LYS A 127 3.24 0.00 -5.97
CA LYS A 127 3.30 1.33 -6.53
C LYS A 127 3.11 1.27 -8.05
N MET A 128 2.16 2.05 -8.55
CA MET A 128 1.93 2.16 -9.97
C MET A 128 3.05 2.96 -10.61
N VAL A 129 3.74 2.36 -11.57
CA VAL A 129 4.79 3.05 -12.33
C VAL A 129 4.13 3.79 -13.47
N VAL A 130 4.26 5.12 -13.46
CA VAL A 130 3.83 5.93 -14.59
C VAL A 130 4.97 5.95 -15.60
N GLU A 131 4.76 5.28 -16.74
CA GLU A 131 5.69 5.40 -17.85
C GLU A 131 5.50 6.78 -18.48
N ASN A 132 6.52 7.62 -18.31
CA ASN A 132 6.57 8.89 -19.00
C ASN A 132 7.11 8.64 -20.41
N ASP A 133 6.24 8.78 -21.38
CA ASP A 133 6.64 8.76 -22.78
C ASP A 133 7.43 10.02 -23.15
#